data_de197465ed008c74aafcdb6f44fbb1ce
#
_entry.id   de197465ed008c74aafcdb6f44fbb1ce
#
_cell.length_a   1.000
_cell.length_b   1.000
_cell.length_c   1.000
_cell.angle_alpha   90.00
_cell.angle_beta   90.00
_cell.angle_gamma   90.00
#
_symmetry.space_group_name_H-M   'P 1'
#
loop_
_entity.id
_entity.type
_entity.pdbx_description
1 polymer ?
#
loop_
_entity_poly.entity_id
_entity_poly.type
_entity_poly.pdbx_seq_one_letter_code
_entity_poly.pdbx_strand_id
1 'polypeptide(L)'
;MKFDLLKKDTDTRARAATLTTDHGVIETPIFMPVGTVGTVKGVHQRELKNDINPDVILANTYHLFLRPQIDILEKAGGLHKFMNWDRNILTDSGGYQVYSLSANRKIKEEGVKFKSHIDGTMHTFTPENVMEIQRSIGADIIMAFDECTPYPCDYNYAKRSMHMTHRWLDRCINHLEKTPLKYEHSQAFFPIVQGSTYKDLRRQSAEYIANAGAIGNAIGGLSVGEPAEEMYAMTDVVCELLPEDKPRYLMGVGTPINILENIALGIDMFDCVMPTRNARNGMLFTAYGSINIKNQKWKDDFSPIDEMGITFVDTEYSKAYLKHLFSVNELLGKQIATIHNLGFYLWLTRQARKHILAGDFGTWKAMMVKQMDNRL
;
A
#
# COMPACT_ATOMS: atom_id res chain seq x y z
N MET A 1 -12.36 -15.30 1.02
CA MET A 1 -11.88 -14.30 2.02
C MET A 1 -13.03 -13.94 2.99
N LYS A 2 -12.74 -13.73 4.27
CA LYS A 2 -13.73 -13.34 5.31
C LYS A 2 -13.18 -12.14 6.09
N PHE A 3 -14.03 -11.14 6.34
CA PHE A 3 -13.69 -9.97 7.16
C PHE A 3 -14.54 -10.01 8.45
N ASP A 4 -13.88 -10.02 9.60
CA ASP A 4 -14.51 -10.05 10.93
C ASP A 4 -14.12 -8.77 11.69
N LEU A 5 -15.09 -7.86 11.87
CA LEU A 5 -14.92 -6.66 12.67
C LEU A 5 -14.95 -7.02 14.14
N LEU A 6 -13.86 -6.76 14.87
CA LEU A 6 -13.71 -7.12 16.29
C LEU A 6 -14.12 -5.99 17.22
N LYS A 7 -13.67 -4.76 16.92
CA LYS A 7 -13.94 -3.58 17.76
C LYS A 7 -13.89 -2.30 16.93
N LYS A 8 -14.72 -1.32 17.30
CA LYS A 8 -14.61 0.09 16.88
C LYS A 8 -14.15 0.91 18.08
N ASP A 9 -13.34 1.93 17.80
CA ASP A 9 -13.01 2.95 18.78
C ASP A 9 -14.23 3.79 19.13
N THR A 10 -14.27 4.34 20.36
CA THR A 10 -15.42 5.11 20.83
C THR A 10 -15.41 6.56 20.36
N ASP A 11 -14.23 7.12 20.17
CA ASP A 11 -14.02 8.55 19.91
C ASP A 11 -13.73 8.85 18.44
N THR A 12 -13.36 7.82 17.68
CA THR A 12 -13.01 7.93 16.26
C THR A 12 -13.70 6.83 15.43
N ARG A 13 -13.51 6.83 14.11
CA ARG A 13 -13.98 5.72 13.26
C ARG A 13 -12.94 4.60 13.13
N ALA A 14 -11.86 4.64 13.90
CA ALA A 14 -10.86 3.58 13.91
C ALA A 14 -11.48 2.24 14.29
N ARG A 15 -11.00 1.17 13.65
CA ARG A 15 -11.53 -0.16 13.87
C ARG A 15 -10.45 -1.23 13.80
N ALA A 16 -10.57 -2.25 14.62
CA ALA A 16 -9.75 -3.44 14.60
C ALA A 16 -10.56 -4.62 14.05
N ALA A 17 -10.01 -5.30 13.05
CA ALA A 17 -10.65 -6.44 12.41
C ALA A 17 -9.62 -7.52 12.07
N THR A 18 -10.11 -8.64 11.54
CA THR A 18 -9.30 -9.69 10.90
C THR A 18 -9.81 -9.97 9.51
N LEU A 19 -8.90 -10.23 8.59
CA LEU A 19 -9.18 -10.59 7.22
C LEU A 19 -8.54 -11.96 6.94
N THR A 20 -9.37 -12.97 6.75
CA THR A 20 -8.91 -14.35 6.54
C THR A 20 -8.90 -14.70 5.05
N THR A 21 -7.77 -15.19 4.56
CA THR A 21 -7.56 -15.71 3.21
C THR A 21 -7.06 -17.15 3.29
N ASP A 22 -6.73 -17.74 2.15
CA ASP A 22 -6.15 -19.10 2.08
C ASP A 22 -4.67 -19.14 2.52
N HIS A 23 -3.96 -17.98 2.52
CA HIS A 23 -2.58 -17.87 2.98
C HIS A 23 -2.44 -17.28 4.40
N GLY A 24 -3.54 -17.19 5.15
CA GLY A 24 -3.52 -16.81 6.56
C GLY A 24 -4.41 -15.62 6.92
N VAL A 25 -4.20 -15.12 8.14
CA VAL A 25 -4.97 -14.02 8.71
C VAL A 25 -4.19 -12.73 8.59
N ILE A 26 -4.86 -11.67 8.19
CA ILE A 26 -4.35 -10.30 8.19
C ILE A 26 -5.03 -9.54 9.32
N GLU A 27 -4.26 -9.03 10.26
CA GLU A 27 -4.77 -8.22 11.36
C GLU A 27 -4.77 -6.73 10.99
N THR A 28 -5.94 -6.11 10.99
CA THR A 28 -6.08 -4.68 10.64
C THR A 28 -6.28 -3.80 11.88
N PRO A 29 -5.86 -2.50 11.84
CA PRO A 29 -5.20 -1.83 10.71
C PRO A 29 -3.79 -2.35 10.42
N ILE A 30 -3.37 -2.34 9.14
CA ILE A 30 -2.08 -2.87 8.71
C ILE A 30 -1.40 -2.01 7.64
N PHE A 31 -0.07 -1.96 7.70
CA PHE A 31 0.78 -1.46 6.62
C PHE A 31 1.36 -2.63 5.82
N MET A 32 1.28 -2.55 4.49
CA MET A 32 1.78 -3.57 3.55
C MET A 32 3.12 -3.14 2.95
N PRO A 33 4.24 -3.81 3.26
CA PRO A 33 5.52 -3.57 2.58
C PRO A 33 5.41 -3.79 1.08
N VAL A 34 5.98 -2.86 0.28
CA VAL A 34 5.89 -2.92 -1.18
C VAL A 34 7.01 -3.77 -1.77
N GLY A 35 6.63 -4.90 -2.37
CA GLY A 35 7.48 -5.82 -3.11
C GLY A 35 7.35 -5.64 -4.63
N THR A 36 7.75 -4.50 -5.17
CA THR A 36 7.49 -4.02 -6.54
C THR A 36 7.73 -5.07 -7.64
N VAL A 37 8.84 -5.79 -7.59
CA VAL A 37 9.24 -6.78 -8.60
C VAL A 37 9.38 -8.19 -8.00
N GLY A 38 8.45 -8.56 -7.12
CA GLY A 38 8.52 -9.83 -6.38
C GLY A 38 9.58 -9.81 -5.26
N THR A 39 9.95 -8.63 -4.77
CA THR A 39 10.87 -8.47 -3.63
C THR A 39 10.66 -7.13 -2.94
N VAL A 40 10.70 -7.13 -1.61
CA VAL A 40 10.85 -5.91 -0.81
C VAL A 40 12.31 -5.49 -0.88
N LYS A 41 12.55 -4.28 -1.41
CA LYS A 41 13.90 -3.84 -1.79
C LYS A 41 14.89 -3.84 -0.62
N GLY A 42 15.99 -4.60 -0.76
CA GLY A 42 17.07 -4.66 0.20
C GLY A 42 16.81 -5.52 1.44
N VAL A 43 15.78 -6.38 1.41
CA VAL A 43 15.41 -7.26 2.53
C VAL A 43 15.27 -8.68 2.03
N HIS A 44 15.92 -9.65 2.68
CA HIS A 44 15.72 -11.06 2.41
C HIS A 44 14.36 -11.53 2.95
N GLN A 45 13.76 -12.54 2.30
CA GLN A 45 12.49 -13.13 2.78
C GLN A 45 12.58 -13.61 4.22
N ARG A 46 13.74 -14.13 4.68
CA ARG A 46 13.96 -14.55 6.06
C ARG A 46 13.77 -13.38 7.04
N GLU A 47 14.42 -12.25 6.80
CA GLU A 47 14.30 -11.03 7.62
C GLU A 47 12.91 -10.43 7.52
N LEU A 48 12.32 -10.46 6.31
CA LEU A 48 10.95 -10.01 6.11
C LEU A 48 9.96 -10.84 6.94
N LYS A 49 10.14 -12.18 7.01
CA LYS A 49 9.27 -13.08 7.80
C LYS A 49 9.52 -12.99 9.30
N ASN A 50 10.78 -12.97 9.72
CA ASN A 50 11.13 -13.20 11.12
C ASN A 50 11.23 -11.89 11.91
N ASP A 51 11.74 -10.83 11.29
CA ASP A 51 12.04 -9.57 11.98
C ASP A 51 10.97 -8.50 11.73
N ILE A 52 10.57 -8.29 10.47
CA ILE A 52 9.53 -7.33 10.10
C ILE A 52 8.15 -7.93 10.31
N ASN A 53 7.98 -9.19 9.90
CA ASN A 53 6.80 -10.03 10.12
C ASN A 53 5.47 -9.45 9.61
N PRO A 54 5.34 -9.02 8.34
CA PRO A 54 4.08 -8.55 7.79
C PRO A 54 3.13 -9.73 7.50
N ASP A 55 1.84 -9.55 7.72
CA ASP A 55 0.81 -10.54 7.35
C ASP A 55 0.56 -10.55 5.85
N VAL A 56 0.81 -9.42 5.18
CA VAL A 56 0.58 -9.21 3.74
C VAL A 56 1.64 -8.27 3.17
N ILE A 57 2.05 -8.52 1.93
CA ILE A 57 2.88 -7.63 1.13
C ILE A 57 2.14 -7.22 -0.13
N LEU A 58 2.55 -6.07 -0.72
CA LEU A 58 2.01 -5.62 -1.99
C LEU A 58 3.01 -5.89 -3.12
N ALA A 59 2.53 -6.39 -4.26
CA ALA A 59 3.30 -6.53 -5.49
C ALA A 59 2.66 -5.71 -6.62
N ASN A 60 3.46 -5.25 -7.59
CA ASN A 60 2.97 -4.39 -8.65
C ASN A 60 2.73 -5.15 -9.95
N THR A 61 1.49 -5.19 -10.40
CA THR A 61 1.05 -5.85 -11.64
C THR A 61 1.82 -5.37 -12.87
N TYR A 62 1.96 -4.07 -13.05
CA TYR A 62 2.70 -3.48 -14.18
C TYR A 62 4.15 -3.95 -14.26
N HIS A 63 4.86 -3.94 -13.14
CA HIS A 63 6.27 -4.34 -13.10
C HIS A 63 6.45 -5.83 -13.35
N LEU A 64 5.61 -6.67 -12.75
CA LEU A 64 5.65 -8.12 -12.92
C LEU A 64 5.25 -8.55 -14.34
N PHE A 65 4.31 -7.85 -14.97
CA PHE A 65 3.96 -8.05 -16.37
C PHE A 65 5.15 -7.78 -17.30
N LEU A 66 5.92 -6.72 -17.06
CA LEU A 66 7.10 -6.41 -17.87
C LEU A 66 8.29 -7.32 -17.56
N ARG A 67 8.52 -7.65 -16.29
CA ARG A 67 9.58 -8.54 -15.79
C ARG A 67 9.18 -9.20 -14.47
N PRO A 68 9.25 -10.54 -14.37
CA PRO A 68 9.86 -11.50 -15.31
C PRO A 68 8.98 -11.83 -16.51
N GLN A 69 7.78 -11.31 -16.65
CA GLN A 69 6.70 -11.64 -17.58
C GLN A 69 5.78 -12.74 -17.04
N ILE A 70 4.56 -12.78 -17.57
CA ILE A 70 3.50 -13.62 -17.00
C ILE A 70 3.73 -15.10 -17.24
N ASP A 71 4.28 -15.49 -18.41
CA ASP A 71 4.60 -16.87 -18.74
C ASP A 71 5.63 -17.50 -17.77
N ILE A 72 6.58 -16.70 -17.27
CA ILE A 72 7.55 -17.15 -16.26
C ILE A 72 6.86 -17.36 -14.91
N LEU A 73 5.98 -16.46 -14.52
CA LEU A 73 5.23 -16.59 -13.25
C LEU A 73 4.29 -17.80 -13.28
N GLU A 74 3.62 -18.05 -14.40
CA GLU A 74 2.76 -19.23 -14.57
C GLU A 74 3.56 -20.54 -14.49
N LYS A 75 4.72 -20.61 -15.17
CA LYS A 75 5.63 -21.77 -15.08
C LYS A 75 6.15 -22.01 -13.66
N ALA A 76 6.33 -20.96 -12.88
CA ALA A 76 6.73 -21.04 -11.47
C ALA A 76 5.59 -21.50 -10.54
N GLY A 77 4.33 -21.46 -11.01
CA GLY A 77 3.15 -21.74 -10.19
C GLY A 77 2.66 -20.55 -9.38
N GLY A 78 2.81 -19.33 -9.92
CA GLY A 78 2.39 -18.07 -9.33
C GLY A 78 3.49 -17.36 -8.53
N LEU A 79 3.19 -16.11 -8.12
CA LEU A 79 4.16 -15.25 -7.45
C LEU A 79 4.60 -15.79 -6.08
N HIS A 80 3.70 -16.42 -5.32
CA HIS A 80 4.02 -17.05 -4.03
C HIS A 80 5.18 -18.05 -4.16
N LYS A 81 5.08 -18.97 -5.12
CA LYS A 81 6.13 -19.96 -5.38
C LYS A 81 7.38 -19.32 -6.00
N PHE A 82 7.21 -18.38 -6.92
CA PHE A 82 8.31 -17.70 -7.59
C PHE A 82 9.25 -16.98 -6.62
N MET A 83 8.68 -16.26 -5.63
CA MET A 83 9.49 -15.51 -4.66
C MET A 83 9.68 -16.22 -3.32
N ASN A 84 9.20 -17.46 -3.16
CA ASN A 84 9.21 -18.21 -1.90
C ASN A 84 8.56 -17.44 -0.75
N TRP A 85 7.33 -17.00 -0.96
CA TRP A 85 6.53 -16.27 0.02
C TRP A 85 5.23 -17.01 0.29
N ASP A 86 5.01 -17.41 1.55
CA ASP A 86 3.90 -18.28 1.98
C ASP A 86 2.79 -17.53 2.73
N ARG A 87 2.84 -16.19 2.74
CA ARG A 87 1.82 -15.33 3.34
C ARG A 87 1.07 -14.55 2.27
N ASN A 88 0.12 -13.72 2.69
CA ASN A 88 -0.73 -12.99 1.78
C ASN A 88 0.04 -12.05 0.86
N ILE A 89 -0.47 -11.93 -0.37
CA ILE A 89 -0.03 -10.96 -1.38
C ILE A 89 -1.26 -10.19 -1.87
N LEU A 90 -1.13 -8.87 -1.95
CA LEU A 90 -2.04 -8.00 -2.69
C LEU A 90 -1.32 -7.52 -3.96
N THR A 91 -1.99 -7.56 -5.11
CA THR A 91 -1.50 -6.87 -6.32
C THR A 91 -2.29 -5.62 -6.60
N ASP A 92 -1.60 -4.53 -6.96
CA ASP A 92 -2.27 -3.34 -7.50
C ASP A 92 -2.81 -3.59 -8.92
N SER A 93 -3.57 -2.63 -9.46
CA SER A 93 -4.11 -2.72 -10.84
C SER A 93 -3.07 -2.47 -11.94
N GLY A 94 -1.95 -1.85 -11.61
CA GLY A 94 -0.97 -1.33 -12.58
C GLY A 94 -1.37 0.02 -13.20
N GLY A 95 -2.56 0.54 -12.95
CA GLY A 95 -3.06 1.80 -13.52
C GLY A 95 -2.19 3.01 -13.16
N TYR A 96 -1.82 3.15 -11.89
CA TYR A 96 -0.94 4.23 -11.44
C TYR A 96 0.46 4.17 -12.08
N GLN A 97 1.06 2.99 -12.26
CA GLN A 97 2.38 2.85 -12.87
C GLN A 97 2.35 3.19 -14.36
N VAL A 98 1.29 2.82 -15.07
CA VAL A 98 1.07 3.26 -16.45
C VAL A 98 0.95 4.78 -16.49
N TYR A 99 0.27 5.40 -15.49
CA TYR A 99 0.19 6.84 -15.37
C TYR A 99 1.55 7.49 -15.11
N SER A 100 2.29 7.02 -14.12
CA SER A 100 3.49 7.69 -13.60
C SER A 100 4.77 7.40 -14.40
N LEU A 101 4.88 6.23 -15.05
CA LEU A 101 6.11 5.76 -15.70
C LEU A 101 6.07 5.83 -17.24
N SER A 102 4.91 6.03 -17.84
CA SER A 102 4.77 6.11 -19.29
C SER A 102 4.44 7.52 -19.76
N ALA A 103 5.47 8.23 -20.26
CA ALA A 103 5.32 9.58 -20.83
C ALA A 103 4.39 9.61 -22.08
N ASN A 104 4.33 8.48 -22.82
CA ASN A 104 3.54 8.31 -24.04
C ASN A 104 2.44 7.27 -23.84
N ARG A 105 1.41 7.61 -23.06
CA ARG A 105 0.21 6.78 -22.90
C ARG A 105 -0.96 7.38 -23.66
N LYS A 106 -1.86 6.53 -24.14
CA LYS A 106 -3.16 6.91 -24.71
C LYS A 106 -4.26 6.16 -23.98
N ILE A 107 -5.07 6.91 -23.25
CA ILE A 107 -6.21 6.40 -22.49
C ILE A 107 -7.45 6.53 -23.38
N LYS A 108 -8.21 5.45 -23.49
CA LYS A 108 -9.48 5.35 -24.21
C LYS A 108 -10.44 4.45 -23.44
N GLU A 109 -11.69 4.40 -23.88
CA GLU A 109 -12.72 3.54 -23.28
C GLU A 109 -12.31 2.03 -23.29
N GLU A 110 -11.62 1.61 -24.33
CA GLU A 110 -11.18 0.22 -24.47
C GLU A 110 -10.06 -0.15 -23.48
N GLY A 111 -9.27 0.84 -23.04
CA GLY A 111 -8.12 0.62 -22.15
C GLY A 111 -7.00 1.63 -22.41
N VAL A 112 -5.79 1.30 -21.96
CA VAL A 112 -4.62 2.17 -22.01
C VAL A 112 -3.53 1.56 -22.85
N LYS A 113 -3.11 2.28 -23.92
CA LYS A 113 -1.89 1.96 -24.68
C LYS A 113 -0.71 2.73 -24.10
N PHE A 114 0.40 2.03 -23.85
CA PHE A 114 1.59 2.65 -23.27
C PHE A 114 2.88 2.02 -23.79
N LYS A 115 3.99 2.76 -23.66
CA LYS A 115 5.34 2.22 -23.91
C LYS A 115 5.97 1.73 -22.63
N SER A 116 6.55 0.54 -22.67
CA SER A 116 7.41 0.02 -21.60
C SER A 116 8.54 1.00 -21.31
N HIS A 117 8.75 1.34 -20.04
CA HIS A 117 9.87 2.17 -19.61
C HIS A 117 11.21 1.44 -19.64
N ILE A 118 11.19 0.11 -19.90
CA ILE A 118 12.37 -0.75 -19.90
C ILE A 118 13.00 -0.77 -21.29
N ASP A 119 12.19 -0.99 -22.34
CA ASP A 119 12.65 -1.27 -23.70
C ASP A 119 11.86 -0.51 -24.78
N GLY A 120 10.86 0.28 -24.40
CA GLY A 120 10.03 1.05 -25.32
C GLY A 120 8.98 0.25 -26.08
N THR A 121 8.82 -1.05 -25.83
CA THR A 121 7.81 -1.90 -26.46
C THR A 121 6.40 -1.38 -26.15
N MET A 122 5.51 -1.43 -27.15
CA MET A 122 4.11 -1.02 -27.00
C MET A 122 3.28 -2.12 -26.36
N HIS A 123 2.54 -1.77 -25.30
CA HIS A 123 1.60 -2.65 -24.63
C HIS A 123 0.22 -2.00 -24.53
N THR A 124 -0.78 -2.84 -24.27
CA THR A 124 -2.14 -2.38 -24.00
C THR A 124 -2.66 -3.08 -22.74
N PHE A 125 -3.12 -2.27 -21.78
CA PHE A 125 -3.91 -2.76 -20.66
C PHE A 125 -5.38 -2.46 -20.92
N THR A 126 -6.22 -3.48 -20.79
CA THR A 126 -7.68 -3.40 -20.75
C THR A 126 -8.16 -3.95 -19.41
N PRO A 127 -9.37 -3.62 -18.95
CA PRO A 127 -9.92 -4.23 -17.75
C PRO A 127 -9.81 -5.76 -17.75
N GLU A 128 -10.11 -6.39 -18.88
CA GLU A 128 -10.10 -7.85 -19.00
C GLU A 128 -8.69 -8.42 -18.90
N ASN A 129 -7.73 -7.89 -19.67
CA ASN A 129 -6.38 -8.48 -19.66
C ASN A 129 -5.62 -8.18 -18.36
N VAL A 130 -5.93 -7.09 -17.65
CA VAL A 130 -5.37 -6.81 -16.32
C VAL A 130 -5.90 -7.82 -15.30
N MET A 131 -7.15 -8.25 -15.40
CA MET A 131 -7.67 -9.34 -14.56
C MET A 131 -6.94 -10.66 -14.86
N GLU A 132 -6.72 -11.00 -16.14
CA GLU A 132 -5.94 -12.19 -16.50
C GLU A 132 -4.51 -12.15 -15.99
N ILE A 133 -3.85 -10.98 -16.08
CA ILE A 133 -2.50 -10.79 -15.55
C ILE A 133 -2.48 -11.04 -14.03
N GLN A 134 -3.43 -10.49 -13.27
CA GLN A 134 -3.51 -10.69 -11.83
C GLN A 134 -3.91 -12.14 -11.46
N ARG A 135 -4.75 -12.80 -12.27
CA ARG A 135 -5.02 -14.24 -12.15
C ARG A 135 -3.72 -15.05 -12.27
N SER A 136 -2.88 -14.71 -13.24
CA SER A 136 -1.60 -15.39 -13.50
C SER A 136 -0.54 -15.09 -12.44
N ILE A 137 -0.52 -13.88 -11.89
CA ILE A 137 0.33 -13.53 -10.74
C ILE A 137 -0.09 -14.37 -9.52
N GLY A 138 -1.38 -14.56 -9.29
CA GLY A 138 -1.90 -15.42 -8.24
C GLY A 138 -1.82 -14.80 -6.84
N ALA A 139 -2.08 -13.48 -6.70
CA ALA A 139 -2.19 -12.83 -5.40
C ALA A 139 -3.52 -13.18 -4.70
N ASP A 140 -3.59 -13.06 -3.37
CA ASP A 140 -4.81 -13.28 -2.57
C ASP A 140 -5.84 -12.18 -2.76
N ILE A 141 -5.35 -10.94 -2.96
CA ILE A 141 -6.18 -9.76 -3.17
C ILE A 141 -5.75 -9.11 -4.49
N ILE A 142 -6.71 -8.90 -5.38
CA ILE A 142 -6.52 -8.28 -6.69
C ILE A 142 -7.37 -7.03 -6.82
N MET A 143 -6.90 -6.04 -7.59
CA MET A 143 -7.51 -4.73 -7.71
C MET A 143 -8.18 -4.53 -9.07
N ALA A 144 -9.31 -3.82 -9.07
CA ALA A 144 -9.93 -3.35 -10.33
C ALA A 144 -8.96 -2.47 -11.12
N PHE A 145 -9.04 -2.54 -12.46
CA PHE A 145 -8.29 -1.60 -13.31
C PHE A 145 -8.96 -0.24 -13.28
N ASP A 146 -8.19 0.80 -13.00
CA ASP A 146 -8.67 2.16 -12.79
C ASP A 146 -7.79 3.21 -13.49
N GLU A 147 -8.31 4.41 -13.62
CA GLU A 147 -7.54 5.59 -14.01
C GLU A 147 -7.28 6.48 -12.80
N CYS A 148 -6.01 6.60 -12.42
CA CYS A 148 -5.56 7.59 -11.44
C CYS A 148 -5.37 8.95 -12.13
N THR A 149 -6.13 9.96 -11.73
CA THR A 149 -6.00 11.32 -12.26
C THR A 149 -4.83 12.08 -11.62
N PRO A 150 -4.22 13.06 -12.33
CA PRO A 150 -3.20 13.93 -11.73
C PRO A 150 -3.79 14.84 -10.64
N TYR A 151 -2.92 15.44 -9.83
CA TYR A 151 -3.26 16.56 -8.98
C TYR A 151 -2.40 17.80 -9.35
N PRO A 152 -2.98 19.00 -9.50
CA PRO A 152 -4.42 19.27 -9.56
C PRO A 152 -5.07 18.70 -10.83
N CYS A 153 -6.38 18.46 -10.78
CA CYS A 153 -7.14 17.91 -11.89
C CYS A 153 -8.38 18.78 -12.17
N ASP A 154 -8.67 19.01 -13.44
CA ASP A 154 -9.92 19.70 -13.85
C ASP A 154 -11.15 18.84 -13.49
N TYR A 155 -12.22 19.50 -13.01
CA TYR A 155 -13.45 18.82 -12.57
C TYR A 155 -14.08 17.94 -13.65
N ASN A 156 -14.19 18.46 -14.88
CA ASN A 156 -14.81 17.71 -15.97
C ASN A 156 -13.95 16.51 -16.38
N TYR A 157 -12.61 16.65 -16.33
CA TYR A 157 -11.72 15.52 -16.54
C TYR A 157 -11.87 14.49 -15.43
N ALA A 158 -11.82 14.89 -14.16
CA ALA A 158 -12.01 14.01 -13.02
C ALA A 158 -13.34 13.24 -13.09
N LYS A 159 -14.42 13.92 -13.47
CA LYS A 159 -15.75 13.32 -13.64
C LYS A 159 -15.78 12.27 -14.77
N ARG A 160 -15.22 12.59 -15.94
CA ARG A 160 -15.13 11.63 -17.07
C ARG A 160 -14.29 10.40 -16.71
N SER A 161 -13.14 10.62 -16.07
CA SER A 161 -12.23 9.56 -15.61
C SER A 161 -12.92 8.65 -14.60
N MET A 162 -13.60 9.21 -13.60
CA MET A 162 -14.37 8.46 -12.61
C MET A 162 -15.43 7.56 -13.28
N HIS A 163 -16.22 8.10 -14.19
CA HIS A 163 -17.23 7.29 -14.90
C HIS A 163 -16.62 6.21 -15.79
N MET A 164 -15.45 6.47 -16.40
CA MET A 164 -14.73 5.47 -17.16
C MET A 164 -14.22 4.35 -16.24
N THR A 165 -13.67 4.70 -15.07
CA THR A 165 -13.27 3.71 -14.05
C THR A 165 -14.44 2.84 -13.60
N HIS A 166 -15.65 3.39 -13.44
CA HIS A 166 -16.85 2.61 -13.11
C HIS A 166 -17.20 1.60 -14.23
N ARG A 167 -17.19 2.02 -15.49
CA ARG A 167 -17.43 1.10 -16.62
C ARG A 167 -16.32 0.03 -16.74
N TRP A 168 -15.09 0.39 -16.44
CA TRP A 168 -13.99 -0.58 -16.38
C TRP A 168 -14.16 -1.56 -15.23
N LEU A 169 -14.69 -1.11 -14.08
CA LEU A 169 -15.04 -2.00 -12.98
C LEU A 169 -16.06 -3.05 -13.42
N ASP A 170 -17.14 -2.64 -14.09
CA ASP A 170 -18.16 -3.58 -14.59
C ASP A 170 -17.55 -4.62 -15.54
N ARG A 171 -16.62 -4.20 -16.40
CA ARG A 171 -15.88 -5.09 -17.30
C ARG A 171 -14.95 -6.04 -16.54
N CYS A 172 -14.27 -5.58 -15.49
CA CYS A 172 -13.47 -6.45 -14.62
C CYS A 172 -14.32 -7.52 -13.95
N ILE A 173 -15.46 -7.13 -13.36
CA ILE A 173 -16.40 -8.06 -12.70
C ILE A 173 -16.90 -9.11 -13.70
N ASN A 174 -17.46 -8.66 -14.83
CA ASN A 174 -17.96 -9.55 -15.88
C ASN A 174 -16.91 -10.54 -16.40
N HIS A 175 -15.63 -10.12 -16.44
CA HIS A 175 -14.55 -10.99 -16.87
C HIS A 175 -14.20 -12.02 -15.79
N LEU A 176 -14.09 -11.60 -14.53
CA LEU A 176 -13.78 -12.49 -13.40
C LEU A 176 -14.85 -13.57 -13.18
N GLU A 177 -16.13 -13.26 -13.43
CA GLU A 177 -17.23 -14.22 -13.34
C GLU A 177 -17.16 -15.32 -14.41
N LYS A 178 -16.54 -15.02 -15.56
CA LYS A 178 -16.44 -15.94 -16.70
C LYS A 178 -15.14 -16.73 -16.75
N THR A 179 -14.15 -16.35 -15.93
CA THR A 179 -12.81 -16.92 -15.98
C THR A 179 -12.48 -17.67 -14.67
N PRO A 180 -11.93 -18.90 -14.77
CA PRO A 180 -11.59 -19.67 -13.59
C PRO A 180 -10.35 -19.11 -12.87
N LEU A 181 -10.18 -19.50 -11.62
CA LEU A 181 -8.92 -19.35 -10.89
C LEU A 181 -7.82 -20.18 -11.58
N LYS A 182 -6.60 -19.67 -11.58
CA LYS A 182 -5.44 -20.40 -12.15
C LYS A 182 -4.73 -21.28 -11.10
N TYR A 183 -4.94 -21.00 -9.84
CA TYR A 183 -4.33 -21.72 -8.72
C TYR A 183 -5.41 -22.19 -7.74
N GLU A 184 -5.02 -23.05 -6.79
CA GLU A 184 -5.96 -23.67 -5.85
C GLU A 184 -6.54 -22.70 -4.79
N HIS A 185 -5.91 -21.53 -4.57
CA HIS A 185 -6.38 -20.54 -3.61
C HIS A 185 -7.34 -19.52 -4.24
N SER A 186 -8.23 -18.99 -3.43
CA SER A 186 -9.18 -17.96 -3.82
C SER A 186 -8.51 -16.58 -3.96
N GLN A 187 -9.09 -15.73 -4.81
CA GLN A 187 -8.66 -14.34 -4.97
C GLN A 187 -9.82 -13.40 -4.64
N ALA A 188 -9.58 -12.49 -3.71
CA ALA A 188 -10.53 -11.44 -3.38
C ALA A 188 -10.35 -10.25 -4.31
N PHE A 189 -11.44 -9.74 -4.87
CA PHE A 189 -11.43 -8.60 -5.77
C PHE A 189 -11.85 -7.32 -5.05
N PHE A 190 -11.07 -6.24 -5.17
CA PHE A 190 -11.34 -4.93 -4.60
C PHE A 190 -11.54 -3.89 -5.69
N PRO A 191 -12.72 -3.26 -5.81
CA PRO A 191 -12.95 -2.08 -6.61
C PRO A 191 -12.30 -0.85 -5.98
N ILE A 192 -12.11 0.22 -6.79
CA ILE A 192 -11.39 1.42 -6.38
C ILE A 192 -12.27 2.66 -6.53
N VAL A 193 -12.46 3.39 -5.43
CA VAL A 193 -13.11 4.71 -5.43
C VAL A 193 -12.16 5.74 -6.06
N GLN A 194 -12.62 6.47 -7.07
CA GLN A 194 -11.92 7.58 -7.70
C GLN A 194 -12.74 8.89 -7.53
N GLY A 195 -12.29 10.01 -8.11
CA GLY A 195 -13.00 11.30 -8.05
C GLY A 195 -12.13 12.49 -7.72
N SER A 196 -10.77 12.32 -7.80
CA SER A 196 -9.80 13.36 -7.46
C SER A 196 -10.08 13.95 -6.07
N THR A 197 -9.98 15.26 -5.89
CA THR A 197 -10.27 15.97 -4.62
C THR A 197 -11.63 16.69 -4.65
N TYR A 198 -12.61 16.14 -5.37
CA TYR A 198 -13.97 16.67 -5.47
C TYR A 198 -14.95 15.83 -4.62
N LYS A 199 -15.50 16.42 -3.57
CA LYS A 199 -16.38 15.73 -2.60
C LYS A 199 -17.59 15.06 -3.24
N ASP A 200 -18.24 15.72 -4.17
CA ASP A 200 -19.41 15.20 -4.88
C ASP A 200 -19.07 14.00 -5.78
N LEU A 201 -17.91 14.03 -6.44
CA LEU A 201 -17.41 12.91 -7.24
C LEU A 201 -17.00 11.74 -6.34
N ARG A 202 -16.32 12.00 -5.21
CA ARG A 202 -15.98 10.98 -4.22
C ARG A 202 -17.22 10.30 -3.66
N ARG A 203 -18.28 11.05 -3.33
CA ARG A 203 -19.56 10.48 -2.88
C ARG A 203 -20.17 9.59 -3.96
N GLN A 204 -20.30 10.11 -5.17
CA GLN A 204 -20.85 9.35 -6.30
C GLN A 204 -20.07 8.06 -6.57
N SER A 205 -18.72 8.14 -6.52
CA SER A 205 -17.89 6.96 -6.71
C SER A 205 -18.00 5.97 -5.56
N ALA A 206 -18.01 6.44 -4.31
CA ALA A 206 -18.15 5.57 -3.14
C ALA A 206 -19.48 4.82 -3.13
N GLU A 207 -20.59 5.47 -3.49
CA GLU A 207 -21.91 4.83 -3.62
C GLU A 207 -21.90 3.76 -4.72
N TYR A 208 -21.30 4.06 -5.87
CA TYR A 208 -21.18 3.09 -6.97
C TYR A 208 -20.38 1.86 -6.55
N ILE A 209 -19.21 2.08 -5.93
CA ILE A 209 -18.30 1.02 -5.47
C ILE A 209 -18.95 0.18 -4.35
N ALA A 210 -19.64 0.80 -3.40
CA ALA A 210 -20.34 0.09 -2.33
C ALA A 210 -21.43 -0.86 -2.89
N ASN A 211 -22.12 -0.43 -3.94
CA ASN A 211 -23.16 -1.21 -4.59
C ASN A 211 -22.62 -2.35 -5.47
N ALA A 212 -21.36 -2.38 -5.79
CA ALA A 212 -20.72 -3.50 -6.52
C ALA A 212 -20.66 -4.79 -5.69
N GLY A 213 -20.92 -4.73 -4.38
CA GLY A 213 -21.02 -5.91 -3.52
C GLY A 213 -19.70 -6.68 -3.32
N ALA A 214 -18.57 -6.08 -3.60
CA ALA A 214 -17.25 -6.71 -3.48
C ALA A 214 -16.90 -7.04 -2.02
N ILE A 215 -15.89 -7.91 -1.85
CA ILE A 215 -15.45 -8.37 -0.51
C ILE A 215 -14.73 -7.27 0.26
N GLY A 216 -14.08 -6.33 -0.42
CA GLY A 216 -13.41 -5.18 0.16
C GLY A 216 -13.40 -4.02 -0.82
N ASN A 217 -13.02 -2.83 -0.37
CA ASN A 217 -13.03 -1.60 -1.17
C ASN A 217 -11.73 -0.84 -1.00
N ALA A 218 -11.25 -0.23 -2.09
CA ALA A 218 -10.08 0.63 -2.06
C ALA A 218 -10.41 2.08 -2.39
N ILE A 219 -9.55 2.98 -1.95
CA ILE A 219 -9.61 4.42 -2.22
C ILE A 219 -8.33 4.78 -2.94
N GLY A 220 -8.45 5.10 -4.22
CA GLY A 220 -7.34 5.55 -5.07
C GLY A 220 -7.40 7.03 -5.38
N GLY A 221 -6.40 7.53 -6.15
CA GLY A 221 -6.33 8.91 -6.60
C GLY A 221 -6.17 9.95 -5.51
N LEU A 222 -5.62 9.56 -4.36
CA LEU A 222 -5.14 10.41 -3.27
C LEU A 222 -3.65 10.14 -3.04
N SER A 223 -2.98 11.01 -2.28
CA SER A 223 -1.51 10.99 -2.11
C SER A 223 -0.74 11.14 -3.43
N VAL A 224 -1.29 11.95 -4.34
CA VAL A 224 -0.72 12.25 -5.66
C VAL A 224 -0.20 13.69 -5.78
N GLY A 225 -0.13 14.43 -4.65
CA GLY A 225 0.41 15.78 -4.56
C GLY A 225 -0.47 16.79 -3.83
N GLU A 226 -1.68 16.42 -3.42
CA GLU A 226 -2.58 17.24 -2.61
C GLU A 226 -2.05 17.42 -1.18
N PRO A 227 -2.44 18.51 -0.48
CA PRO A 227 -2.21 18.67 0.95
C PRO A 227 -2.85 17.55 1.77
N ALA A 228 -2.25 17.22 2.92
CA ALA A 228 -2.74 16.14 3.78
C ALA A 228 -4.18 16.36 4.25
N GLU A 229 -4.55 17.58 4.58
CA GLU A 229 -5.89 17.96 5.02
C GLU A 229 -6.95 17.70 3.95
N GLU A 230 -6.60 17.90 2.67
CA GLU A 230 -7.49 17.63 1.55
C GLU A 230 -7.66 16.11 1.35
N MET A 231 -6.57 15.34 1.47
CA MET A 231 -6.61 13.88 1.47
C MET A 231 -7.51 13.35 2.61
N TYR A 232 -7.34 13.88 3.84
CA TYR A 232 -8.17 13.47 4.98
C TYR A 232 -9.65 13.79 4.75
N ALA A 233 -9.96 14.99 4.26
CA ALA A 233 -11.34 15.38 3.96
C ALA A 233 -12.00 14.48 2.90
N MET A 234 -11.24 14.04 1.89
CA MET A 234 -11.75 13.11 0.87
C MET A 234 -11.91 11.69 1.40
N THR A 235 -10.97 11.23 2.21
CA THR A 235 -11.06 9.91 2.89
C THR A 235 -12.28 9.86 3.81
N ASP A 236 -12.51 10.92 4.56
CA ASP A 236 -13.65 11.06 5.48
C ASP A 236 -14.99 10.89 4.75
N VAL A 237 -15.18 11.65 3.67
CA VAL A 237 -16.37 11.58 2.81
C VAL A 237 -16.60 10.15 2.27
N VAL A 238 -15.55 9.46 1.86
CA VAL A 238 -15.67 8.11 1.30
C VAL A 238 -15.99 7.09 2.40
N CYS A 239 -15.34 7.20 3.56
CA CYS A 239 -15.56 6.29 4.69
C CYS A 239 -16.96 6.39 5.31
N GLU A 240 -17.68 7.50 5.10
CA GLU A 240 -19.10 7.63 5.48
C GLU A 240 -20.01 6.69 4.65
N LEU A 241 -19.62 6.36 3.42
CA LEU A 241 -20.47 5.66 2.46
C LEU A 241 -20.07 4.20 2.22
N LEU A 242 -18.79 3.87 2.42
CA LEU A 242 -18.33 2.49 2.24
C LEU A 242 -18.85 1.58 3.37
N PRO A 243 -19.24 0.34 3.06
CA PRO A 243 -19.75 -0.62 4.03
C PRO A 243 -18.82 -0.84 5.23
N GLU A 244 -19.39 -0.95 6.42
CA GLU A 244 -18.61 -1.17 7.64
C GLU A 244 -18.16 -2.62 7.83
N ASP A 245 -18.87 -3.56 7.23
CA ASP A 245 -18.58 -5.00 7.24
C ASP A 245 -17.58 -5.42 6.15
N LYS A 246 -16.89 -4.45 5.52
CA LYS A 246 -15.89 -4.67 4.48
C LYS A 246 -14.58 -3.95 4.84
N PRO A 247 -13.41 -4.52 4.47
CA PRO A 247 -12.12 -3.83 4.62
C PRO A 247 -12.04 -2.64 3.67
N ARG A 248 -11.36 -1.58 4.15
CA ARG A 248 -11.09 -0.34 3.42
C ARG A 248 -9.59 -0.15 3.26
N TYR A 249 -9.14 -0.06 2.04
CA TYR A 249 -7.74 0.10 1.68
C TYR A 249 -7.49 1.48 1.08
N LEU A 250 -6.68 2.32 1.74
CA LEU A 250 -6.23 3.61 1.20
C LEU A 250 -4.88 3.43 0.51
N MET A 251 -4.88 3.57 -0.82
CA MET A 251 -3.74 3.25 -1.67
C MET A 251 -2.65 4.34 -1.63
N GLY A 252 -1.39 3.93 -1.53
CA GLY A 252 -0.23 4.81 -1.67
C GLY A 252 0.06 5.74 -0.49
N VAL A 253 -0.61 5.58 0.64
CA VAL A 253 -0.47 6.44 1.84
C VAL A 253 0.36 5.73 2.91
N GLY A 254 1.32 6.33 3.52
CA GLY A 254 2.09 7.54 3.29
C GLY A 254 3.05 7.76 4.45
N THR A 255 3.04 8.95 5.06
CA THR A 255 3.83 9.19 6.28
C THR A 255 3.22 8.49 7.49
N PRO A 256 4.01 8.24 8.57
CA PRO A 256 3.46 7.66 9.80
C PRO A 256 2.26 8.45 10.37
N ILE A 257 2.31 9.78 10.31
CA ILE A 257 1.21 10.66 10.75
C ILE A 257 -0.02 10.45 9.86
N ASN A 258 0.15 10.42 8.52
CA ASN A 258 -0.96 10.21 7.60
C ASN A 258 -1.65 8.85 7.84
N ILE A 259 -0.89 7.82 8.18
CA ILE A 259 -1.43 6.50 8.52
C ILE A 259 -2.32 6.59 9.77
N LEU A 260 -1.85 7.20 10.86
CA LEU A 260 -2.63 7.33 12.09
C LEU A 260 -3.89 8.17 11.91
N GLU A 261 -3.81 9.27 11.16
CA GLU A 261 -4.98 10.11 10.86
C GLU A 261 -6.02 9.35 10.04
N ASN A 262 -5.60 8.58 9.03
CA ASN A 262 -6.53 7.80 8.21
C ASN A 262 -7.07 6.55 8.94
N ILE A 263 -6.34 5.95 9.87
CA ILE A 263 -6.89 4.93 10.77
C ILE A 263 -8.05 5.53 11.58
N ALA A 264 -7.89 6.76 12.11
CA ALA A 264 -8.96 7.45 12.82
C ALA A 264 -10.20 7.71 11.95
N LEU A 265 -10.05 7.81 10.63
CA LEU A 265 -11.14 7.94 9.65
C LEU A 265 -11.77 6.60 9.26
N GLY A 266 -11.23 5.47 9.72
CA GLY A 266 -11.80 4.14 9.47
C GLY A 266 -11.13 3.35 8.35
N ILE A 267 -9.89 3.65 8.01
CA ILE A 267 -9.08 2.86 7.04
C ILE A 267 -8.42 1.69 7.76
N ASP A 268 -8.38 0.53 7.08
CA ASP A 268 -7.83 -0.72 7.58
C ASP A 268 -6.47 -1.08 7.00
N MET A 269 -6.21 -0.74 5.74
CA MET A 269 -5.04 -1.20 4.98
C MET A 269 -4.35 -0.04 4.29
N PHE A 270 -3.01 -0.09 4.31
CA PHE A 270 -2.15 0.94 3.72
C PHE A 270 -0.96 0.31 3.01
N ASP A 271 -0.47 0.97 1.97
CA ASP A 271 0.83 0.72 1.35
C ASP A 271 1.51 2.02 1.01
N CYS A 272 2.82 2.02 0.97
CA CYS A 272 3.60 3.10 0.38
C CYS A 272 5.05 2.64 0.16
N VAL A 273 5.69 3.16 -0.88
CA VAL A 273 7.14 2.95 -1.09
C VAL A 273 8.01 3.80 -0.16
N MET A 274 7.40 4.73 0.58
CA MET A 274 8.10 5.73 1.41
C MET A 274 9.04 5.10 2.45
N PRO A 275 8.66 4.08 3.25
CA PRO A 275 9.57 3.50 4.23
C PRO A 275 10.87 3.05 3.60
N THR A 276 10.80 2.25 2.53
CA THR A 276 11.99 1.70 1.87
C THR A 276 12.74 2.72 1.02
N ARG A 277 12.02 3.66 0.36
CA ARG A 277 12.63 4.71 -0.45
C ARG A 277 13.37 5.72 0.43
N ASN A 278 12.74 6.19 1.51
CA ASN A 278 13.33 7.13 2.44
C ASN A 278 14.52 6.51 3.19
N ALA A 279 14.41 5.25 3.62
CA ALA A 279 15.49 4.49 4.21
C ALA A 279 16.75 4.50 3.33
N ARG A 280 16.63 4.14 2.05
CA ARG A 280 17.76 4.15 1.10
C ARG A 280 18.33 5.55 0.86
N ASN A 281 17.60 6.60 1.22
CA ASN A 281 18.05 7.99 1.19
C ASN A 281 18.54 8.51 2.55
N GLY A 282 18.55 7.67 3.59
CA GLY A 282 19.07 7.99 4.91
C GLY A 282 18.08 8.68 5.84
N MET A 283 16.78 8.59 5.54
CA MET A 283 15.70 9.06 6.42
C MET A 283 15.12 7.88 7.19
N LEU A 284 15.18 7.94 8.53
CA LEU A 284 14.62 6.96 9.44
C LEU A 284 13.40 7.56 10.16
N PHE A 285 12.42 6.71 10.45
CA PHE A 285 11.23 7.07 11.23
C PHE A 285 11.25 6.38 12.59
N THR A 286 11.02 7.13 13.66
CA THR A 286 10.94 6.61 15.02
C THR A 286 9.66 7.13 15.71
N ALA A 287 9.33 6.58 16.85
CA ALA A 287 8.21 7.05 17.67
C ALA A 287 8.39 8.49 18.18
N TYR A 288 9.61 8.99 18.19
CA TYR A 288 9.96 10.32 18.72
C TYR A 288 10.22 11.35 17.64
N GLY A 289 10.19 10.96 16.38
CA GLY A 289 10.43 11.84 15.25
C GLY A 289 11.22 11.19 14.12
N SER A 290 11.70 12.00 13.19
CA SER A 290 12.49 11.53 12.05
C SER A 290 13.98 11.86 12.19
N ILE A 291 14.83 10.92 11.76
CA ILE A 291 16.29 11.03 11.76
C ILE A 291 16.79 11.10 10.33
N ASN A 292 17.53 12.16 9.96
CA ASN A 292 18.36 12.11 8.78
C ASN A 292 19.77 11.64 9.18
N ILE A 293 20.05 10.36 8.96
CA ILE A 293 21.33 9.73 9.36
C ILE A 293 22.56 10.31 8.66
N LYS A 294 22.38 11.05 7.57
CA LYS A 294 23.47 11.72 6.86
C LYS A 294 23.98 12.96 7.60
N ASN A 295 23.23 13.49 8.58
CA ASN A 295 23.64 14.66 9.36
C ASN A 295 24.94 14.40 10.13
N GLN A 296 25.79 15.42 10.20
CA GLN A 296 27.13 15.31 10.80
C GLN A 296 27.09 15.05 12.31
N LYS A 297 26.02 15.44 13.00
CA LYS A 297 25.85 15.19 14.44
C LYS A 297 25.86 13.73 14.86
N TRP A 298 25.59 12.81 13.92
CA TRP A 298 25.55 11.37 14.18
C TRP A 298 26.92 10.67 14.06
N LYS A 299 27.98 11.39 13.68
CA LYS A 299 29.29 10.78 13.35
C LYS A 299 29.96 10.08 14.54
N ASP A 300 29.67 10.54 15.74
CA ASP A 300 30.22 10.07 17.03
C ASP A 300 29.10 9.72 18.04
N ASP A 301 27.88 9.52 17.57
CA ASP A 301 26.76 8.98 18.35
C ASP A 301 26.78 7.44 18.31
N PHE A 302 27.35 6.84 19.35
CA PHE A 302 27.46 5.39 19.50
C PHE A 302 26.23 4.74 20.16
N SER A 303 25.16 5.50 20.40
CA SER A 303 23.91 4.94 20.88
C SER A 303 23.21 4.09 19.80
N PRO A 304 22.31 3.18 20.18
CA PRO A 304 21.50 2.39 19.27
C PRO A 304 20.77 3.26 18.24
N ILE A 305 20.42 2.69 17.08
CA ILE A 305 19.64 3.40 16.05
C ILE A 305 18.31 3.85 16.63
N ASP A 306 17.61 2.93 17.34
CA ASP A 306 16.40 3.23 18.09
C ASP A 306 16.41 2.41 19.40
N GLU A 307 16.25 3.07 20.54
CA GLU A 307 16.24 2.43 21.86
C GLU A 307 15.00 1.54 22.07
N MET A 308 13.96 1.71 21.25
CA MET A 308 12.78 0.83 21.33
C MET A 308 13.06 -0.61 20.90
N GLY A 309 14.09 -0.84 20.08
CA GLY A 309 14.50 -2.18 19.67
C GLY A 309 13.40 -2.94 18.93
N ILE A 310 12.67 -2.28 18.02
CA ILE A 310 11.56 -2.90 17.28
C ILE A 310 12.07 -4.02 16.37
N THR A 311 13.27 -3.83 15.80
CA THR A 311 13.96 -4.84 15.01
C THR A 311 15.38 -5.05 15.54
N PHE A 312 16.03 -6.15 15.15
CA PHE A 312 17.39 -6.45 15.59
C PHE A 312 18.39 -5.35 15.17
N VAL A 313 18.21 -4.72 14.03
CA VAL A 313 19.10 -3.67 13.55
C VAL A 313 19.12 -2.43 14.45
N ASP A 314 18.04 -2.21 15.20
CA ASP A 314 17.88 -1.03 16.05
C ASP A 314 18.86 -1.02 17.21
N THR A 315 19.15 -2.20 17.78
CA THR A 315 20.01 -2.38 18.95
C THR A 315 21.40 -2.88 18.61
N GLU A 316 21.57 -3.62 17.51
CA GLU A 316 22.88 -4.17 17.12
C GLU A 316 23.79 -3.14 16.43
N TYR A 317 23.21 -2.08 15.87
CA TYR A 317 23.99 -1.06 15.17
C TYR A 317 23.83 0.32 15.83
N SER A 318 24.93 1.09 15.86
CA SER A 318 24.90 2.48 16.33
C SER A 318 24.58 3.46 15.21
N LYS A 319 24.08 4.64 15.60
CA LYS A 319 23.90 5.76 14.65
C LYS A 319 25.20 6.16 13.95
N ALA A 320 26.34 6.17 14.70
CA ALA A 320 27.65 6.47 14.13
C ALA A 320 28.05 5.48 13.04
N TYR A 321 27.86 4.17 13.27
CA TYR A 321 28.16 3.16 12.26
C TYR A 321 27.24 3.28 11.04
N LEU A 322 25.95 3.42 11.25
CA LEU A 322 24.99 3.60 10.14
C LEU A 322 25.32 4.86 9.32
N LYS A 323 25.66 5.98 10.00
CA LYS A 323 26.10 7.22 9.34
C LYS A 323 27.36 6.98 8.51
N HIS A 324 28.33 6.22 9.02
CA HIS A 324 29.52 5.84 8.26
C HIS A 324 29.17 5.08 6.99
N LEU A 325 28.32 4.02 7.08
CA LEU A 325 27.90 3.24 5.92
C LEU A 325 27.22 4.10 4.83
N PHE A 326 26.39 5.08 5.23
CA PHE A 326 25.82 6.03 4.28
C PHE A 326 26.87 6.96 3.65
N SER A 327 27.89 7.37 4.38
CA SER A 327 28.93 8.26 3.87
C SER A 327 29.84 7.58 2.82
N VAL A 328 30.03 6.27 2.92
CA VAL A 328 30.79 5.46 1.96
C VAL A 328 29.89 4.74 0.93
N ASN A 329 28.59 5.05 0.95
CA ASN A 329 27.57 4.48 0.05
C ASN A 329 27.47 2.95 0.09
N GLU A 330 27.68 2.33 1.27
CA GLU A 330 27.65 0.89 1.44
C GLU A 330 26.20 0.34 1.39
N LEU A 331 26.01 -0.83 0.78
CA LEU A 331 24.70 -1.46 0.64
C LEU A 331 24.09 -1.84 2.00
N LEU A 332 24.92 -2.32 2.93
CA LEU A 332 24.47 -2.70 4.27
C LEU A 332 23.73 -1.56 4.98
N GLY A 333 24.20 -0.31 4.84
CA GLY A 333 23.53 0.85 5.43
C GLY A 333 22.10 1.03 4.92
N LYS A 334 21.88 0.76 3.62
CA LYS A 334 20.52 0.82 3.02
C LYS A 334 19.62 -0.32 3.47
N GLN A 335 20.20 -1.51 3.70
CA GLN A 335 19.47 -2.66 4.24
C GLN A 335 19.04 -2.42 5.70
N ILE A 336 19.99 -2.02 6.56
CA ILE A 336 19.73 -1.68 7.97
C ILE A 336 18.59 -0.65 8.07
N ALA A 337 18.72 0.48 7.35
CA ALA A 337 17.70 1.54 7.36
C ALA A 337 16.34 1.05 6.83
N THR A 338 16.32 0.13 5.85
CA THR A 338 15.07 -0.42 5.29
C THR A 338 14.37 -1.34 6.29
N ILE A 339 15.11 -2.22 6.97
CA ILE A 339 14.57 -3.12 8.01
C ILE A 339 14.01 -2.29 9.15
N HIS A 340 14.76 -1.30 9.64
CA HIS A 340 14.32 -0.36 10.66
C HIS A 340 12.98 0.32 10.30
N ASN A 341 12.92 0.99 9.14
CA ASN A 341 11.72 1.72 8.75
C ASN A 341 10.49 0.81 8.55
N LEU A 342 10.67 -0.36 7.95
CA LEU A 342 9.58 -1.31 7.78
C LEU A 342 9.10 -1.87 9.13
N GLY A 343 10.03 -2.21 10.02
CA GLY A 343 9.70 -2.62 11.39
C GLY A 343 8.90 -1.55 12.12
N PHE A 344 9.33 -0.29 12.03
CA PHE A 344 8.61 0.83 12.64
C PHE A 344 7.19 1.00 12.08
N TYR A 345 6.98 0.91 10.76
CA TYR A 345 5.64 1.04 10.17
C TYR A 345 4.70 -0.08 10.60
N LEU A 346 5.20 -1.32 10.66
CA LEU A 346 4.42 -2.47 11.17
C LEU A 346 4.13 -2.32 12.68
N TRP A 347 5.12 -1.90 13.46
CA TRP A 347 4.94 -1.61 14.88
C TRP A 347 3.85 -0.54 15.07
N LEU A 348 3.88 0.56 14.32
CA LEU A 348 2.92 1.65 14.43
C LEU A 348 1.48 1.18 14.23
N THR A 349 1.22 0.40 13.18
CA THR A 349 -0.13 -0.13 12.92
C THR A 349 -0.55 -1.17 13.95
N ARG A 350 0.36 -2.00 14.45
CA ARG A 350 0.08 -2.93 15.56
C ARG A 350 -0.23 -2.21 16.86
N GLN A 351 0.48 -1.12 17.18
CA GLN A 351 0.14 -0.29 18.34
C GLN A 351 -1.23 0.38 18.16
N ALA A 352 -1.52 0.93 16.99
CA ALA A 352 -2.84 1.46 16.68
C ALA A 352 -3.94 0.42 16.95
N ARG A 353 -3.77 -0.83 16.43
CA ARG A 353 -4.69 -1.94 16.70
C ARG A 353 -4.84 -2.23 18.19
N LYS A 354 -3.73 -2.30 18.93
CA LYS A 354 -3.74 -2.54 20.39
C LYS A 354 -4.56 -1.48 21.12
N HIS A 355 -4.38 -0.21 20.79
CA HIS A 355 -5.10 0.91 21.42
C HIS A 355 -6.57 0.98 20.99
N ILE A 356 -6.92 0.60 19.75
CA ILE A 356 -8.31 0.42 19.33
C ILE A 356 -8.98 -0.68 20.18
N LEU A 357 -8.32 -1.83 20.34
CA LEU A 357 -8.83 -2.93 21.17
C LEU A 357 -8.92 -2.56 22.67
N ALA A 358 -8.02 -1.73 23.16
CA ALA A 358 -8.09 -1.18 24.53
C ALA A 358 -9.19 -0.13 24.69
N GLY A 359 -9.51 0.65 23.65
CA GLY A 359 -10.51 1.72 23.65
C GLY A 359 -9.94 3.07 24.04
N ASP A 360 -8.64 3.30 23.82
CA ASP A 360 -7.91 4.54 24.11
C ASP A 360 -7.13 5.08 22.89
N PHE A 361 -7.51 4.62 21.69
CA PHE A 361 -6.81 4.95 20.43
C PHE A 361 -6.73 6.46 20.19
N GLY A 362 -7.82 7.21 20.41
CA GLY A 362 -7.84 8.66 20.18
C GLY A 362 -6.78 9.41 20.99
N THR A 363 -6.67 9.10 22.27
CA THR A 363 -5.67 9.70 23.19
C THR A 363 -4.26 9.31 22.78
N TRP A 364 -4.02 8.03 22.54
CA TRP A 364 -2.71 7.51 22.10
C TRP A 364 -2.29 8.13 20.75
N LYS A 365 -3.21 8.20 19.77
CA LYS A 365 -2.95 8.81 18.47
C LYS A 365 -2.49 10.27 18.61
N ALA A 366 -3.19 11.07 19.41
CA ALA A 366 -2.85 12.48 19.60
C ALA A 366 -1.43 12.66 20.19
N MET A 367 -1.05 11.80 21.12
CA MET A 367 0.32 11.77 21.67
C MET A 367 1.35 11.41 20.60
N MET A 368 1.10 10.32 19.85
CA MET A 368 2.02 9.82 18.83
C MET A 368 2.23 10.82 17.70
N VAL A 369 1.17 11.42 17.18
CA VAL A 369 1.25 12.45 16.13
C VAL A 369 2.15 13.60 16.56
N LYS A 370 1.96 14.10 17.79
CA LYS A 370 2.79 15.18 18.34
C LYS A 370 4.27 14.78 18.48
N GLN A 371 4.56 13.53 18.88
CA GLN A 371 5.93 13.05 19.02
C GLN A 371 6.61 12.85 17.65
N MET A 372 5.91 12.25 16.69
CA MET A 372 6.47 11.94 15.37
C MET A 372 6.68 13.19 14.48
N ASP A 373 6.10 14.32 14.80
CA ASP A 373 6.30 15.59 14.06
C ASP A 373 7.69 16.21 14.28
N ASN A 374 8.44 15.71 15.26
CA ASN A 374 9.79 16.19 15.53
C ASN A 374 10.82 15.77 14.48
N ARG A 375 11.84 16.60 14.31
CA ARG A 375 13.07 16.27 13.57
C ARG A 375 14.22 16.13 14.56
N LEU A 376 14.68 14.92 14.73
CA LEU A 376 15.75 14.57 15.66
C LEU A 376 17.14 14.84 15.07
#